data_6dc4437572759155da8e613d6bb75e01
#
_entry.id   6dc4437572759155da8e613d6bb75e01
#
_cell.length_a   1.000
_cell.length_b   1.000
_cell.length_c   1.000
_cell.angle_alpha   90.00
_cell.angle_beta   90.00
_cell.angle_gamma   90.00
#
_symmetry.space_group_name_H-M   'P 1'
#
loop_
_entity.id
_entity.type
_entity.pdbx_description
1 polymer ?
#
loop_
_entity_poly.entity_id
_entity_poly.type
_entity_poly.pdbx_seq_one_letter_code
_entity_poly.pdbx_strand_id
1 'polypeptide(L)'
;MMVSLVLQLCMFLGIAMGKILCYDNCMMKNILKNKKFWKIICILAIIAYTAKNLFIGADTDEGYGIMVGYRLAMGDRLLLEMWEPHQTSAIFTAVFIRLFVMLTGGVNYLNLFLRLVFFPIQAGVSVFLYKTIRRTVPQMDENVAALMGLLYYVTTPKSIFIPEYSNLHNWFFALMVLCLLRYFGANDSEGRQTAGELRWLVLAGIFMT
;
A
#
# COMPACT_ATOMS: atom_id res chain seq x y z
N MET A 1 3.00 16.90 -5.39
CA MET A 1 2.17 15.68 -5.34
C MET A 1 2.07 15.07 -3.93
N MET A 2 3.17 14.89 -3.17
CA MET A 2 3.17 14.34 -1.81
C MET A 2 2.33 15.14 -0.79
N VAL A 3 2.43 16.48 -0.79
CA VAL A 3 1.66 17.36 0.12
C VAL A 3 0.15 17.21 -0.12
N SER A 4 -0.28 16.97 -1.37
CA SER A 4 -1.68 16.74 -1.72
C SER A 4 -2.23 15.43 -1.12
N LEU A 5 -1.42 14.36 -1.09
CA LEU A 5 -1.85 13.06 -0.55
C LEU A 5 -1.96 13.08 0.98
N VAL A 6 -1.00 13.73 1.65
CA VAL A 6 -1.02 13.93 3.11
C VAL A 6 -2.18 14.84 3.52
N LEU A 7 -2.40 15.93 2.77
CA LEU A 7 -3.54 16.82 3.00
C LEU A 7 -4.88 16.12 2.70
N GLN A 8 -4.97 15.29 1.68
CA GLN A 8 -6.16 14.48 1.42
C GLN A 8 -6.40 13.46 2.54
N LEU A 9 -5.38 12.77 3.01
CA LEU A 9 -5.48 11.85 4.16
C LEU A 9 -5.88 12.61 5.45
N CYS A 10 -5.28 13.77 5.71
CA CYS A 10 -5.63 14.61 6.87
C CYS A 10 -7.04 15.23 6.74
N MET A 11 -7.44 15.67 5.55
CA MET A 11 -8.79 16.18 5.31
C MET A 11 -9.84 15.06 5.38
N PHE A 12 -9.57 13.88 4.82
CA PHE A 12 -10.46 12.73 4.96
C PHE A 12 -10.57 12.25 6.41
N LEU A 13 -9.47 12.24 7.17
CA LEU A 13 -9.46 11.95 8.61
C LEU A 13 -10.28 12.98 9.40
N GLY A 14 -10.11 14.27 9.12
CA GLY A 14 -10.84 15.35 9.78
C GLY A 14 -12.33 15.36 9.45
N ILE A 15 -12.69 15.14 8.19
CA ILE A 15 -14.08 15.09 7.72
C ILE A 15 -14.79 13.81 8.17
N ALA A 16 -14.11 12.66 8.14
CA ALA A 16 -14.67 11.40 8.62
C ALA A 16 -14.91 11.43 10.14
N MET A 17 -13.97 11.96 10.92
CA MET A 17 -14.14 12.12 12.36
C MET A 17 -15.22 13.14 12.72
N GLY A 18 -15.30 14.30 12.04
CA GLY A 18 -16.29 15.33 12.32
C GLY A 18 -17.73 14.94 11.97
N LYS A 19 -17.93 14.17 10.90
CA LYS A 19 -19.28 13.72 10.50
C LYS A 19 -19.76 12.49 11.27
N ILE A 20 -18.87 11.59 11.70
CA ILE A 20 -19.22 10.41 12.50
C ILE A 20 -19.69 10.80 13.91
N LEU A 21 -19.19 11.91 14.44
CA LEU A 21 -19.59 12.42 15.77
C LEU A 21 -20.96 13.11 15.79
N CYS A 22 -21.53 13.51 14.63
CA CYS A 22 -22.76 14.30 14.56
C CYS A 22 -24.02 13.54 14.11
N TYR A 23 -23.94 12.24 13.82
CA TYR A 23 -25.09 11.50 13.29
C TYR A 23 -25.78 10.65 14.35
N ASP A 24 -26.83 11.21 14.95
CA ASP A 24 -27.64 10.61 16.04
C ASP A 24 -28.79 9.71 15.52
N ASN A 25 -28.52 8.85 14.54
CA ASN A 25 -29.53 7.90 14.05
C ASN A 25 -29.30 6.50 14.65
N CYS A 26 -30.23 6.06 15.50
CA CYS A 26 -30.20 4.77 16.22
C CYS A 26 -30.03 3.56 15.29
N MET A 27 -30.54 3.61 14.07
CA MET A 27 -30.42 2.54 13.07
C MET A 27 -29.00 2.42 12.53
N MET A 28 -28.31 3.53 12.26
CA MET A 28 -26.94 3.55 11.78
C MET A 28 -25.95 3.12 12.86
N LYS A 29 -26.21 3.48 14.12
CA LYS A 29 -25.44 2.97 15.28
C LYS A 29 -25.49 1.45 15.40
N ASN A 30 -26.62 0.82 15.10
CA ASN A 30 -26.76 -0.64 15.17
C ASN A 30 -26.05 -1.36 14.01
N ILE A 31 -26.08 -0.79 12.80
CA ILE A 31 -25.32 -1.31 11.64
C ILE A 31 -23.81 -1.16 11.88
N LEU A 32 -23.38 0.00 12.37
CA LEU A 32 -21.97 0.25 12.71
C LEU A 32 -21.45 -0.64 13.85
N LYS A 33 -22.30 -1.05 14.77
CA LYS A 33 -21.93 -1.96 15.87
C LYS A 33 -21.75 -3.40 15.41
N ASN A 34 -22.31 -3.80 14.27
CA ASN A 34 -22.18 -5.18 13.79
C ASN A 34 -20.82 -5.42 13.12
N LYS A 35 -19.83 -5.77 13.96
CA LYS A 35 -18.45 -6.03 13.50
C LYS A 35 -18.35 -7.11 12.42
N LYS A 36 -19.21 -8.11 12.43
CA LYS A 36 -19.22 -9.18 11.42
C LYS A 36 -19.69 -8.66 10.07
N PHE A 37 -20.73 -7.83 10.06
CA PHE A 37 -21.25 -7.22 8.83
C PHE A 37 -20.20 -6.35 8.13
N TRP A 38 -19.49 -5.50 8.88
CA TRP A 38 -18.43 -4.65 8.32
C TRP A 38 -17.25 -5.45 7.77
N LYS A 39 -16.83 -6.52 8.47
CA LYS A 39 -15.78 -7.41 7.96
C LYS A 39 -16.16 -8.05 6.63
N ILE A 40 -17.41 -8.51 6.50
CA ILE A 40 -17.91 -9.09 5.25
C ILE A 40 -17.91 -8.05 4.13
N ILE A 41 -18.41 -6.83 4.36
CA ILE A 41 -18.40 -5.75 3.37
C ILE A 41 -16.98 -5.41 2.92
N CYS A 42 -16.04 -5.26 3.85
CA CYS A 42 -14.64 -4.99 3.50
C CYS A 42 -14.04 -6.12 2.65
N ILE A 43 -14.28 -7.37 2.99
CA ILE A 43 -13.80 -8.52 2.21
C ILE A 43 -14.40 -8.52 0.81
N LEU A 44 -15.71 -8.31 0.68
CA LEU A 44 -16.39 -8.25 -0.62
C LEU A 44 -15.88 -7.07 -1.47
N ALA A 45 -15.65 -5.91 -0.85
CA ALA A 45 -15.10 -4.75 -1.53
C ALA A 45 -13.66 -5.01 -2.03
N ILE A 46 -12.82 -5.66 -1.23
CA ILE A 46 -11.46 -6.07 -1.63
C ILE A 46 -11.52 -7.03 -2.81
N ILE A 47 -12.36 -8.07 -2.73
CA ILE A 47 -12.50 -9.07 -3.80
C ILE A 47 -12.99 -8.40 -5.09
N ALA A 48 -14.05 -7.60 -5.03
CA ALA A 48 -14.61 -6.92 -6.19
C ALA A 48 -13.61 -5.94 -6.83
N TYR A 49 -12.90 -5.15 -6.00
CA TYR A 49 -11.87 -4.23 -6.47
C TYR A 49 -10.71 -4.97 -7.13
N THR A 50 -10.21 -6.03 -6.49
CA THR A 50 -9.11 -6.85 -7.01
C THR A 50 -9.50 -7.52 -8.32
N ALA A 51 -10.66 -8.19 -8.36
CA ALA A 51 -11.15 -8.87 -9.55
C ALA A 51 -11.33 -7.90 -10.74
N LYS A 52 -11.94 -6.73 -10.49
CA LYS A 52 -12.07 -5.69 -11.52
C LYS A 52 -10.69 -5.30 -12.09
N ASN A 53 -9.72 -5.02 -11.23
CA ASN A 53 -8.45 -4.44 -11.65
C ASN A 53 -7.44 -5.49 -12.16
N LEU A 54 -7.65 -6.76 -11.88
CA LEU A 54 -6.87 -7.84 -12.51
C LEU A 54 -7.13 -7.93 -14.03
N PHE A 55 -8.38 -7.70 -14.45
CA PHE A 55 -8.82 -7.93 -15.83
C PHE A 55 -9.09 -6.63 -16.61
N ILE A 56 -8.90 -5.46 -16.02
CA ILE A 56 -8.98 -4.18 -16.73
C ILE A 56 -7.81 -4.06 -17.70
N GLY A 57 -8.00 -3.34 -18.82
CA GLY A 57 -6.92 -3.06 -19.77
C GLY A 57 -5.72 -2.38 -19.11
N ALA A 58 -4.53 -2.56 -19.69
CA ALA A 58 -3.32 -1.89 -19.21
C ALA A 58 -3.36 -0.40 -19.56
N ASP A 59 -2.92 0.44 -18.61
CA ASP A 59 -2.64 1.85 -18.86
C ASP A 59 -1.30 2.01 -19.62
N THR A 60 -1.10 3.14 -20.28
CA THR A 60 0.15 3.47 -20.98
C THR A 60 1.33 3.49 -20.01
N ASP A 61 1.14 4.08 -18.83
CA ASP A 61 2.19 4.15 -17.80
C ASP A 61 2.52 2.76 -17.24
N GLU A 62 1.55 1.86 -17.17
CA GLU A 62 1.75 0.46 -16.77
C GLU A 62 2.60 -0.29 -17.81
N GLY A 63 2.29 -0.11 -19.10
CA GLY A 63 3.08 -0.64 -20.21
C GLY A 63 4.51 -0.13 -20.22
N TYR A 64 4.71 1.15 -19.91
CA TYR A 64 6.04 1.75 -19.78
C TYR A 64 6.84 1.10 -18.65
N GLY A 65 6.26 0.98 -17.45
CA GLY A 65 6.92 0.34 -16.30
C GLY A 65 7.31 -1.11 -16.57
N ILE A 66 6.48 -1.86 -17.29
CA ILE A 66 6.79 -3.24 -17.72
C ILE A 66 7.95 -3.24 -18.71
N MET A 67 7.95 -2.33 -19.70
CA MET A 67 9.01 -2.25 -20.71
C MET A 67 10.38 -1.98 -20.06
N VAL A 68 10.47 -1.00 -19.16
CA VAL A 68 11.72 -0.65 -18.48
C VAL A 68 12.21 -1.83 -17.63
N GLY A 69 11.32 -2.47 -16.87
CA GLY A 69 11.62 -3.66 -16.08
C GLY A 69 12.04 -4.86 -16.95
N TYR A 70 11.41 -5.06 -18.10
CA TYR A 70 11.75 -6.14 -19.03
C TYR A 70 13.14 -5.95 -19.65
N ARG A 71 13.47 -4.77 -20.13
CA ARG A 71 14.81 -4.46 -20.68
C ARG A 71 15.90 -4.80 -19.64
N LEU A 72 15.72 -4.35 -18.40
CA LEU A 72 16.65 -4.67 -17.32
C LEU A 72 16.71 -6.17 -17.03
N ALA A 73 15.56 -6.85 -17.03
CA ALA A 73 15.50 -8.30 -16.82
C ALA A 73 16.23 -9.09 -17.92
N MET A 74 16.24 -8.56 -19.15
CA MET A 74 16.94 -9.17 -20.30
C MET A 74 18.44 -8.84 -20.36
N GLY A 75 18.92 -7.94 -19.50
CA GLY A 75 20.36 -7.68 -19.34
C GLY A 75 20.80 -6.30 -19.76
N ASP A 76 19.89 -5.39 -20.13
CA ASP A 76 20.24 -4.00 -20.39
C ASP A 76 20.83 -3.36 -19.12
N ARG A 77 21.87 -2.55 -19.28
CA ARG A 77 22.59 -1.92 -18.17
C ARG A 77 22.01 -0.56 -17.83
N LEU A 78 21.70 -0.36 -16.55
CA LEU A 78 21.27 0.94 -16.04
C LEU A 78 22.32 2.02 -16.35
N LEU A 79 21.85 3.22 -16.69
CA LEU A 79 22.65 4.41 -16.99
C LEU A 79 23.53 4.33 -18.26
N LEU A 80 23.73 3.13 -18.82
CA LEU A 80 24.53 2.93 -20.02
C LEU A 80 23.68 2.70 -21.27
N GLU A 81 22.68 1.85 -21.16
CA GLU A 81 21.79 1.45 -22.26
C GLU A 81 20.35 1.92 -22.05
N MET A 82 20.06 2.37 -20.82
CA MET A 82 18.75 2.88 -20.42
C MET A 82 18.92 4.29 -19.84
N TRP A 83 18.27 5.27 -20.47
CA TRP A 83 18.25 6.66 -20.02
C TRP A 83 16.85 7.09 -19.56
N GLU A 84 16.16 6.19 -18.92
CA GLU A 84 14.78 6.39 -18.50
C GLU A 84 14.73 7.01 -17.10
N PRO A 85 13.82 7.98 -16.88
CA PRO A 85 13.52 8.43 -15.53
C PRO A 85 13.11 7.24 -14.66
N HIS A 86 13.47 7.26 -13.39
CA HIS A 86 13.07 6.23 -12.43
C HIS A 86 13.56 4.79 -12.73
N GLN A 87 14.58 4.64 -13.57
CA GLN A 87 15.09 3.32 -13.99
C GLN A 87 15.55 2.44 -12.82
N THR A 88 15.99 3.03 -11.70
CA THR A 88 16.41 2.27 -10.51
C THR A 88 15.24 1.52 -9.87
N SER A 89 14.01 2.04 -9.95
CA SER A 89 12.82 1.34 -9.45
C SER A 89 12.49 0.09 -10.26
N ALA A 90 12.92 0.04 -11.53
CA ALA A 90 12.76 -1.12 -12.40
C ALA A 90 13.51 -2.36 -11.89
N ILE A 91 14.52 -2.19 -11.02
CA ILE A 91 15.25 -3.33 -10.42
C ILE A 91 14.28 -4.27 -9.71
N PHE A 92 13.34 -3.70 -8.95
CA PHE A 92 12.34 -4.48 -8.23
C PHE A 92 11.44 -5.26 -9.20
N THR A 93 10.89 -4.58 -10.20
CA THR A 93 10.01 -5.18 -11.22
C THR A 93 10.76 -6.21 -12.07
N ALA A 94 12.03 -5.93 -12.43
CA ALA A 94 12.86 -6.80 -13.25
C ALA A 94 13.09 -8.17 -12.60
N VAL A 95 13.23 -8.24 -11.27
CA VAL A 95 13.37 -9.53 -10.56
C VAL A 95 12.17 -10.44 -10.82
N PHE A 96 10.95 -9.89 -10.72
CA PHE A 96 9.72 -10.66 -10.98
C PHE A 96 9.56 -11.01 -12.45
N ILE A 97 9.89 -10.08 -13.36
CA ILE A 97 9.85 -10.32 -14.81
C ILE A 97 10.84 -11.43 -15.18
N ARG A 98 12.06 -11.36 -14.68
CA ARG A 98 13.06 -12.41 -14.94
C ARG A 98 12.60 -13.77 -14.44
N LEU A 99 12.08 -13.84 -13.23
CA LEU A 99 11.50 -15.06 -12.68
C LEU A 99 10.37 -15.60 -13.57
N PHE A 100 9.45 -14.75 -13.99
CA PHE A 100 8.32 -15.14 -14.85
C PHE A 100 8.82 -15.69 -16.20
N VAL A 101 9.72 -14.98 -16.87
CA VAL A 101 10.25 -15.40 -18.17
C VAL A 101 11.04 -16.71 -18.05
N MET A 102 11.79 -16.90 -16.98
CA MET A 102 12.51 -18.16 -16.72
C MET A 102 11.54 -19.34 -16.52
N LEU A 103 10.39 -19.13 -15.92
CA LEU A 103 9.41 -20.18 -15.64
C LEU A 103 8.50 -20.50 -16.84
N THR A 104 8.16 -19.48 -17.64
CA THR A 104 7.17 -19.62 -18.73
C THR A 104 7.79 -19.69 -20.13
N GLY A 105 9.05 -19.27 -20.27
CA GLY A 105 9.73 -19.14 -21.56
C GLY A 105 9.22 -17.99 -22.45
N GLY A 106 8.33 -17.11 -21.94
CA GLY A 106 7.73 -16.05 -22.74
C GLY A 106 7.20 -14.90 -21.89
N VAL A 107 6.52 -13.94 -22.55
CA VAL A 107 5.96 -12.74 -21.93
C VAL A 107 4.42 -12.72 -21.92
N ASN A 108 3.80 -13.77 -22.41
CA ASN A 108 2.33 -13.84 -22.42
C ASN A 108 1.81 -13.83 -20.98
N TYR A 109 0.82 -12.98 -20.70
CA TYR A 109 0.24 -12.79 -19.37
C TYR A 109 1.18 -12.15 -18.33
N LEU A 110 2.32 -11.58 -18.73
CA LEU A 110 3.26 -10.92 -17.84
C LEU A 110 2.59 -9.81 -17.01
N ASN A 111 1.74 -8.99 -17.64
CA ASN A 111 1.00 -7.94 -16.93
C ASN A 111 0.10 -8.53 -15.84
N LEU A 112 -0.65 -9.58 -16.14
CA LEU A 112 -1.48 -10.27 -15.14
C LEU A 112 -0.65 -10.81 -13.98
N PHE A 113 0.51 -11.41 -14.26
CA PHE A 113 1.43 -11.90 -13.24
C PHE A 113 1.93 -10.75 -12.33
N LEU A 114 2.34 -9.62 -12.92
CA LEU A 114 2.80 -8.47 -12.13
C LEU A 114 1.69 -7.87 -11.26
N ARG A 115 0.44 -7.86 -11.74
CA ARG A 115 -0.72 -7.50 -10.93
C ARG A 115 -0.97 -8.48 -9.79
N LEU A 116 -0.78 -9.78 -10.03
CA LEU A 116 -0.84 -10.80 -8.96
C LEU A 116 0.27 -10.63 -7.92
N VAL A 117 1.41 -10.06 -8.28
CA VAL A 117 2.47 -9.67 -7.33
C VAL A 117 2.08 -8.39 -6.58
N PHE A 118 1.50 -7.41 -7.27
CA PHE A 118 1.13 -6.13 -6.69
C PHE A 118 0.09 -6.26 -5.56
N PHE A 119 -1.01 -6.97 -5.79
CA PHE A 119 -2.13 -7.00 -4.84
C PHE A 119 -1.77 -7.59 -3.47
N PRO A 120 -1.01 -8.69 -3.34
CA PRO A 120 -0.54 -9.17 -2.04
C PRO A 120 0.34 -8.18 -1.29
N ILE A 121 1.22 -7.45 -1.99
CA ILE A 121 2.08 -6.43 -1.36
C ILE A 121 1.21 -5.28 -0.84
N GLN A 122 0.32 -4.76 -1.68
CA GLN A 122 -0.63 -3.70 -1.31
C GLN A 122 -1.50 -4.12 -0.11
N ALA A 123 -1.98 -5.36 -0.09
CA ALA A 123 -2.73 -5.92 1.04
C ALA A 123 -1.86 -6.02 2.29
N GLY A 124 -0.60 -6.43 2.16
CA GLY A 124 0.35 -6.50 3.27
C GLY A 124 0.57 -5.13 3.95
N VAL A 125 0.82 -4.08 3.16
CA VAL A 125 0.97 -2.70 3.66
C VAL A 125 -0.33 -2.21 4.30
N SER A 126 -1.48 -2.50 3.70
CA SER A 126 -2.81 -2.16 4.22
C SER A 126 -3.09 -2.80 5.58
N VAL A 127 -2.79 -4.10 5.72
CA VAL A 127 -2.91 -4.84 7.00
C VAL A 127 -1.92 -4.30 8.04
N PHE A 128 -0.71 -3.93 7.62
CA PHE A 128 0.27 -3.33 8.52
C PHE A 128 -0.19 -1.94 9.01
N LEU A 129 -0.80 -1.13 8.14
CA LEU A 129 -1.45 0.13 8.51
C LEU A 129 -2.54 -0.11 9.57
N TYR A 130 -3.48 -1.01 9.30
CA TYR A 130 -4.54 -1.37 10.25
C TYR A 130 -3.98 -1.76 11.62
N LYS A 131 -3.01 -2.69 11.64
CA LYS A 131 -2.38 -3.17 12.89
C LYS A 131 -1.62 -2.06 13.63
N THR A 132 -1.01 -1.14 12.89
CA THR A 132 -0.28 -0.01 13.47
C THR A 132 -1.24 0.96 14.13
N ILE A 133 -2.31 1.36 13.45
CA ILE A 133 -3.35 2.24 14.00
C ILE A 133 -3.96 1.64 15.27
N ARG A 134 -4.34 0.35 15.23
CA ARG A 134 -4.90 -0.35 16.39
C ARG A 134 -3.96 -0.38 17.61
N ARG A 135 -2.65 -0.35 17.37
CA ARG A 135 -1.65 -0.34 18.44
C ARG A 135 -1.37 1.06 18.96
N THR A 136 -1.26 2.05 18.06
CA THR A 136 -0.85 3.42 18.44
C THR A 136 -2.00 4.29 18.91
N VAL A 137 -3.23 3.96 18.50
CA VAL A 137 -4.45 4.69 18.88
C VAL A 137 -5.49 3.70 19.41
N PRO A 138 -5.33 3.18 20.66
CA PRO A 138 -6.21 2.14 21.20
C PRO A 138 -7.69 2.57 21.31
N GLN A 139 -7.94 3.88 21.43
CA GLN A 139 -9.29 4.45 21.53
C GLN A 139 -10.05 4.43 20.20
N MET A 140 -9.33 4.27 19.07
CA MET A 140 -9.98 4.23 17.75
C MET A 140 -10.84 2.99 17.60
N ASP A 141 -12.05 3.16 17.07
CA ASP A 141 -12.94 2.03 16.77
C ASP A 141 -12.31 1.11 15.72
N GLU A 142 -12.51 -0.21 15.92
CA GLU A 142 -11.95 -1.24 15.05
C GLU A 142 -12.41 -1.11 13.60
N ASN A 143 -13.68 -0.70 13.39
CA ASN A 143 -14.24 -0.55 12.05
C ASN A 143 -13.66 0.66 11.33
N VAL A 144 -13.37 1.74 12.06
CA VAL A 144 -12.69 2.93 11.50
C VAL A 144 -11.27 2.58 11.08
N ALA A 145 -10.52 1.86 11.92
CA ALA A 145 -9.18 1.40 11.56
C ALA A 145 -9.20 0.45 10.34
N ALA A 146 -10.20 -0.45 10.26
CA ALA A 146 -10.38 -1.34 9.11
C ALA A 146 -10.73 -0.57 7.84
N LEU A 147 -11.59 0.46 7.95
CA LEU A 147 -11.91 1.33 6.82
C LEU A 147 -10.68 2.09 6.31
N MET A 148 -9.82 2.58 7.19
CA MET A 148 -8.56 3.23 6.78
C MET A 148 -7.64 2.26 6.03
N GLY A 149 -7.52 1.02 6.50
CA GLY A 149 -6.80 -0.02 5.79
C GLY A 149 -7.40 -0.31 4.41
N LEU A 150 -8.73 -0.41 4.32
CA LEU A 150 -9.43 -0.61 3.05
C LEU A 150 -9.23 0.57 2.10
N LEU A 151 -9.35 1.80 2.58
CA LEU A 151 -9.11 3.00 1.76
C LEU A 151 -7.69 3.03 1.20
N TYR A 152 -6.69 2.70 2.04
CA TYR A 152 -5.32 2.57 1.55
C TYR A 152 -5.18 1.48 0.48
N TYR A 153 -5.83 0.32 0.66
CA TYR A 153 -5.80 -0.78 -0.29
C TYR A 153 -6.34 -0.40 -1.67
N VAL A 154 -7.45 0.35 -1.72
CA VAL A 154 -8.09 0.76 -2.98
C VAL A 154 -7.49 2.02 -3.58
N THR A 155 -6.64 2.74 -2.85
CA THR A 155 -5.99 3.95 -3.34
C THR A 155 -4.67 3.58 -4.00
N THR A 156 -4.62 3.65 -5.33
CA THR A 156 -3.41 3.44 -6.11
C THR A 156 -3.07 4.70 -6.89
N PRO A 157 -1.79 5.10 -6.97
CA PRO A 157 -1.39 6.20 -7.83
C PRO A 157 -1.70 5.88 -9.29
N LYS A 158 -2.33 6.81 -10.01
CA LYS A 158 -2.58 6.74 -11.45
C LYS A 158 -3.30 5.47 -11.96
N SER A 159 -3.99 4.72 -11.10
CA SER A 159 -4.62 3.43 -11.47
C SER A 159 -3.65 2.38 -12.05
N ILE A 160 -2.38 2.41 -11.63
CA ILE A 160 -1.35 1.46 -12.01
C ILE A 160 -1.32 0.33 -10.99
N PHE A 161 -1.40 -0.93 -11.45
CA PHE A 161 -1.52 -2.11 -10.59
C PHE A 161 -0.32 -3.06 -10.71
N ILE A 162 0.86 -2.52 -11.00
CA ILE A 162 2.12 -3.25 -11.03
C ILE A 162 3.12 -2.63 -10.03
N PRO A 163 4.15 -3.39 -9.60
CA PRO A 163 5.23 -2.86 -8.78
C PRO A 163 6.15 -1.92 -9.59
N GLU A 164 5.74 -0.68 -9.79
CA GLU A 164 6.51 0.34 -10.50
C GLU A 164 6.84 1.51 -9.55
N TYR A 165 7.56 2.53 -10.03
CA TYR A 165 8.13 3.58 -9.18
C TYR A 165 7.12 4.30 -8.29
N SER A 166 5.91 4.60 -8.80
CA SER A 166 4.90 5.32 -8.04
C SER A 166 4.36 4.47 -6.89
N ASN A 167 4.15 3.18 -7.13
CA ASN A 167 3.69 2.23 -6.14
C ASN A 167 4.78 1.91 -5.11
N LEU A 168 6.02 1.70 -5.55
CA LEU A 168 7.16 1.47 -4.66
C LEU A 168 7.37 2.68 -3.74
N HIS A 169 7.34 3.91 -4.30
CA HIS A 169 7.43 5.12 -3.51
C HIS A 169 6.30 5.21 -2.46
N ASN A 170 5.06 4.91 -2.86
CA ASN A 170 3.91 4.92 -1.96
C ASN A 170 4.05 3.88 -0.84
N TRP A 171 4.50 2.66 -1.16
CA TRP A 171 4.72 1.61 -0.17
C TRP A 171 5.84 1.95 0.81
N PHE A 172 7.00 2.36 0.31
CA PHE A 172 8.15 2.67 1.14
C PHE A 172 7.87 3.87 2.05
N PHE A 173 7.23 4.91 1.52
CA PHE A 173 6.81 6.05 2.32
C PHE A 173 5.80 5.66 3.40
N ALA A 174 4.78 4.86 3.05
CA ALA A 174 3.81 4.38 4.03
C ALA A 174 4.48 3.51 5.11
N LEU A 175 5.35 2.56 4.72
CA LEU A 175 6.07 1.70 5.64
C LEU A 175 6.99 2.51 6.57
N MET A 176 7.71 3.51 6.04
CA MET A 176 8.52 4.41 6.85
C MET A 176 7.68 5.12 7.92
N VAL A 177 6.58 5.76 7.51
CA VAL A 177 5.69 6.47 8.45
C VAL A 177 5.10 5.51 9.49
N LEU A 178 4.67 4.32 9.09
CA LEU A 178 4.11 3.33 10.00
C LEU A 178 5.15 2.77 11.00
N CYS A 179 6.39 2.62 10.57
CA CYS A 179 7.49 2.24 11.45
C CYS A 179 7.79 3.35 12.47
N LEU A 180 7.81 4.62 12.05
CA LEU A 180 7.97 5.76 12.96
C LEU A 180 6.81 5.86 13.96
N LEU A 181 5.57 5.69 13.50
CA LEU A 181 4.41 5.67 14.40
C LEU A 181 4.50 4.55 15.44
N ARG A 182 5.00 3.37 15.07
CA ARG A 182 5.23 2.29 16.01
C ARG A 182 6.35 2.57 17.00
N TYR A 183 7.41 3.23 16.54
CA TYR A 183 8.51 3.63 17.39
C TYR A 183 8.08 4.65 18.44
N PHE A 184 7.43 5.74 18.01
CA PHE A 184 6.98 6.80 18.93
C PHE A 184 5.75 6.42 19.75
N GLY A 185 4.86 5.58 19.22
CA GLY A 185 3.66 5.14 19.94
C GLY A 185 3.90 4.03 20.96
N ALA A 186 5.11 3.51 21.05
CA ALA A 186 5.50 2.47 22.01
C ALA A 186 6.15 3.02 23.29
N ASN A 187 6.28 4.35 23.43
CA ASN A 187 6.84 4.95 24.65
C ASN A 187 5.92 4.67 25.82
N ASP A 188 6.35 3.79 26.71
CA ASP A 188 5.74 3.61 28.03
C ASP A 188 5.86 4.92 28.82
N SER A 189 4.93 5.10 29.78
CA SER A 189 4.87 6.25 30.68
C SER A 189 6.17 6.53 31.46
N GLU A 190 7.16 5.64 31.38
CA GLU A 190 8.48 5.76 32.01
C GLU A 190 9.61 6.16 31.06
N GLY A 191 9.33 6.42 29.76
CA GLY A 191 10.33 6.87 28.79
C GLY A 191 11.43 5.83 28.46
N ARG A 192 11.26 4.58 28.86
CA ARG A 192 12.24 3.51 28.64
C ARG A 192 11.99 2.85 27.30
N GLN A 193 12.84 3.15 26.33
CA GLN A 193 12.82 2.48 25.02
C GLN A 193 13.38 1.06 25.15
N THR A 194 12.63 0.07 24.73
CA THR A 194 13.13 -1.32 24.68
C THR A 194 13.89 -1.56 23.38
N ALA A 195 14.87 -2.49 23.40
CA ALA A 195 15.60 -2.91 22.21
C ALA A 195 14.67 -3.37 21.05
N GLY A 196 13.46 -3.86 21.40
CA GLY A 196 12.43 -4.24 20.44
C GLY A 196 11.83 -3.06 19.67
N GLU A 197 11.94 -1.85 20.18
CA GLU A 197 11.41 -0.63 19.57
C GLU A 197 12.42 0.00 18.62
N LEU A 198 13.71 -0.10 18.92
CA LEU A 198 14.79 0.39 18.06
C LEU A 198 14.73 -0.25 16.65
N ARG A 199 14.26 -1.49 16.53
CA ARG A 199 14.04 -2.13 15.21
C ARG A 199 13.13 -1.35 14.29
N TRP A 200 12.11 -0.66 14.84
CA TRP A 200 11.20 0.13 14.03
C TRP A 200 11.85 1.39 13.45
N LEU A 201 12.76 1.99 14.21
CA LEU A 201 13.55 3.13 13.72
C LEU A 201 14.52 2.70 12.63
N VAL A 202 15.18 1.55 12.80
CA VAL A 202 16.07 0.98 11.78
C VAL A 202 15.29 0.65 10.50
N LEU A 203 14.12 0.01 10.62
CA LEU A 203 13.25 -0.27 9.46
C LEU A 203 12.78 1.01 8.78
N ALA A 204 12.41 2.05 9.55
CA ALA A 204 12.05 3.34 8.98
C ALA A 204 13.21 3.95 8.16
N GLY A 205 14.44 3.85 8.67
CA GLY A 205 15.64 4.28 7.93
C GLY A 205 15.84 3.51 6.62
N ILE A 206 15.64 2.19 6.62
CA ILE A 206 15.73 1.36 5.41
C ILE A 206 14.69 1.77 4.35
N PHE A 207 13.47 2.10 4.77
CA PHE A 207 12.41 2.53 3.83
C PHE A 207 12.53 3.99 3.38
N MET A 208 13.44 4.76 3.97
CA MET A 208 13.72 6.15 3.60
C MET A 208 14.74 6.25 2.45
N THR A 209 15.61 5.26 2.30
CA THR A 209 16.67 5.20 1.27
C THR A 209 16.17 4.65 -0.05
#